data_791a43c62c5eb847d395197ef62f2c58
#
_entry.id   791a43c62c5eb847d395197ef62f2c58
#
_cell.length_a   1.000
_cell.length_b   1.000
_cell.length_c   1.000
_cell.angle_alpha   90.00
_cell.angle_beta   90.00
_cell.angle_gamma   90.00
#
_symmetry.space_group_name_H-M   'P 1'
#
loop_
_entity.id
_entity.type
_entity.pdbx_description
1 polymer ?
#
loop_
_entity_poly.entity_id
_entity_poly.type
_entity_poly.pdbx_seq_one_letter_code
_entity_poly.pdbx_strand_id
1 'polypeptide(L)'
;MCKEIPEQNVQQHSYRMASSAAEGEHQKALFLEYLRENERSAATIDKYERDIRKFLTMLPELQMETGQTAVTDDADFSGSLTKDLLLAYKEKLKCSYSPASVNSMLVALNRFLQFAGRSDLCVRLLRLQPRMVRDEELDLTETEFRRLLRTAKKEGRMLIMYLMKAIGLTGIRVSEHRFITVESLKRGFLEIENKGRSRRVVLNEKLRDELLAYCKKETITKGPVFCGRSGKVLNRSRIWRMMKELAGKAGVPAKKVFPHNLRHLFALTFYELTKDVVHLADILGHASIDTTRIYTCSSMRYYKEALARVSTRLVVPLRS
;
A
#
# COMPACT_ATOMS: atom_id res chain seq x y z
N MET A 1 -1.32 30.86 46.02
CA MET A 1 -2.15 29.82 46.70
C MET A 1 -2.48 28.77 45.65
N CYS A 2 -1.64 27.73 45.57
CA CYS A 2 -1.95 26.55 44.77
C CYS A 2 -3.01 25.74 45.52
N LYS A 3 -4.15 25.50 44.88
CA LYS A 3 -5.17 24.58 45.41
C LYS A 3 -4.65 23.15 45.18
N GLU A 4 -4.34 22.46 46.26
CA GLU A 4 -4.08 21.03 46.29
C GLU A 4 -5.33 20.29 45.79
N ILE A 5 -5.18 19.47 44.76
CA ILE A 5 -6.24 18.57 44.26
C ILE A 5 -6.32 17.39 45.27
N PRO A 6 -7.47 17.01 45.81
CA PRO A 6 -7.57 15.93 46.80
C PRO A 6 -7.11 14.59 46.14
N GLU A 7 -6.24 13.86 46.84
CA GLU A 7 -5.69 12.54 46.41
C GLU A 7 -6.77 11.51 46.02
N GLN A 8 -7.96 11.59 46.62
CA GLN A 8 -9.11 10.74 46.30
C GLN A 8 -9.60 10.91 44.83
N ASN A 9 -9.50 12.12 44.27
CA ASN A 9 -9.90 12.39 42.89
C ASN A 9 -8.91 11.79 41.89
N VAL A 10 -7.64 11.70 42.21
CA VAL A 10 -6.59 11.14 41.37
C VAL A 10 -6.73 9.60 41.25
N GLN A 11 -7.01 8.93 42.40
CA GLN A 11 -7.20 7.47 42.39
C GLN A 11 -8.49 7.05 41.66
N GLN A 12 -9.61 7.75 41.89
CA GLN A 12 -10.85 7.48 41.13
C GLN A 12 -10.71 7.73 39.65
N HIS A 13 -9.99 8.77 39.26
CA HIS A 13 -9.75 9.07 37.84
C HIS A 13 -8.87 8.01 37.17
N SER A 14 -7.83 7.54 37.85
CA SER A 14 -6.96 6.44 37.38
C SER A 14 -7.71 5.11 37.22
N TYR A 15 -8.59 4.77 38.19
CA TYR A 15 -9.39 3.55 38.11
C TYR A 15 -10.44 3.59 37.00
N ARG A 16 -11.09 4.73 36.75
CA ARG A 16 -12.06 4.94 35.67
C ARG A 16 -11.40 4.88 34.28
N MET A 17 -10.20 5.45 34.12
CA MET A 17 -9.44 5.36 32.89
C MET A 17 -9.04 3.91 32.58
N ALA A 18 -8.67 3.12 33.58
CA ALA A 18 -8.33 1.71 33.41
C ALA A 18 -9.56 0.87 33.01
N SER A 19 -10.74 1.17 33.56
CA SER A 19 -12.00 0.51 33.18
C SER A 19 -12.42 0.81 31.73
N SER A 20 -12.39 2.08 31.35
CA SER A 20 -12.71 2.51 29.97
C SER A 20 -11.73 1.95 28.92
N ALA A 21 -10.44 1.85 29.28
CA ALA A 21 -9.43 1.25 28.41
C ALA A 21 -9.64 -0.26 28.22
N ALA A 22 -9.97 -0.98 29.31
CA ALA A 22 -10.26 -2.41 29.25
C ALA A 22 -11.51 -2.71 28.42
N GLU A 23 -12.54 -1.88 28.52
CA GLU A 23 -13.74 -2.01 27.71
C GLU A 23 -13.49 -1.67 26.24
N GLY A 24 -12.68 -0.66 25.94
CA GLY A 24 -12.24 -0.35 24.58
C GLY A 24 -11.49 -1.52 23.92
N GLU A 25 -10.62 -2.20 24.67
CA GLU A 25 -9.94 -3.41 24.20
C GLU A 25 -10.93 -4.58 24.00
N HIS A 26 -11.92 -4.73 24.85
CA HIS A 26 -12.99 -5.74 24.69
C HIS A 26 -13.82 -5.46 23.43
N GLN A 27 -14.28 -4.24 23.23
CA GLN A 27 -15.03 -3.82 22.04
C GLN A 27 -14.19 -4.02 20.76
N LYS A 28 -12.89 -3.74 20.81
CA LYS A 28 -11.98 -4.04 19.70
C LYS A 28 -11.94 -5.54 19.40
N ALA A 29 -11.86 -6.40 20.40
CA ALA A 29 -11.83 -7.85 20.21
C ALA A 29 -13.11 -8.36 19.53
N LEU A 30 -14.28 -7.91 19.97
CA LEU A 30 -15.58 -8.21 19.33
C LEU A 30 -15.64 -7.70 17.89
N PHE A 31 -15.14 -6.52 17.64
CA PHE A 31 -15.06 -5.98 16.26
C PHE A 31 -14.18 -6.83 15.35
N LEU A 32 -13.04 -7.33 15.85
CA LEU A 32 -12.17 -8.19 15.05
C LEU A 32 -12.82 -9.56 14.77
N GLU A 33 -13.61 -10.09 15.67
CA GLU A 33 -14.40 -11.30 15.48
C GLU A 33 -15.49 -11.07 14.43
N TYR A 34 -16.26 -10.00 14.55
CA TYR A 34 -17.21 -9.56 13.51
C TYR A 34 -16.60 -9.45 12.13
N LEU A 35 -15.36 -8.94 12.03
CA LEU A 35 -14.66 -8.86 10.74
C LEU A 35 -14.28 -10.25 10.20
N ARG A 36 -13.97 -11.23 11.06
CA ARG A 36 -13.70 -12.62 10.65
C ARG A 36 -14.98 -13.30 10.14
N GLU A 37 -16.08 -13.16 10.86
CA GLU A 37 -17.40 -13.67 10.46
C GLU A 37 -17.86 -13.10 9.12
N ASN A 38 -17.54 -11.82 8.85
CA ASN A 38 -17.80 -11.17 7.57
C ASN A 38 -16.71 -11.44 6.50
N GLU A 39 -15.93 -12.51 6.65
CA GLU A 39 -14.94 -13.02 5.69
C GLU A 39 -13.91 -11.96 5.23
N ARG A 40 -13.58 -10.99 6.10
CA ARG A 40 -12.55 -10.02 5.76
C ARG A 40 -11.18 -10.68 5.71
N SER A 41 -10.33 -10.25 4.76
CA SER A 41 -8.99 -10.81 4.63
C SER A 41 -8.16 -10.59 5.90
N ALA A 42 -7.31 -11.55 6.29
CA ALA A 42 -6.41 -11.44 7.43
C ALA A 42 -5.61 -10.12 7.42
N ALA A 43 -5.09 -9.71 6.26
CA ALA A 43 -4.36 -8.46 6.11
C ALA A 43 -5.22 -7.20 6.41
N THR A 44 -6.54 -7.26 6.16
CA THR A 44 -7.47 -6.18 6.49
C THR A 44 -7.73 -6.16 8.00
N ILE A 45 -7.92 -7.33 8.60
CA ILE A 45 -8.14 -7.50 10.04
C ILE A 45 -6.91 -7.00 10.81
N ASP A 46 -5.70 -7.45 10.45
CA ASP A 46 -4.43 -7.02 11.07
C ASP A 46 -4.22 -5.50 10.95
N LYS A 47 -4.63 -4.92 9.82
CA LYS A 47 -4.56 -3.48 9.62
C LYS A 47 -5.52 -2.74 10.54
N TYR A 48 -6.78 -3.15 10.58
CA TYR A 48 -7.79 -2.51 11.41
C TYR A 48 -7.46 -2.64 12.89
N GLU A 49 -6.97 -3.81 13.32
CA GLU A 49 -6.47 -4.01 14.67
C GLU A 49 -5.40 -2.98 15.07
N ARG A 50 -4.38 -2.80 14.22
CA ARG A 50 -3.31 -1.82 14.48
C ARG A 50 -3.83 -0.39 14.54
N ASP A 51 -4.75 -0.03 13.64
CA ASP A 51 -5.29 1.32 13.55
C ASP A 51 -6.19 1.64 14.75
N ILE A 52 -7.04 0.68 15.18
CA ILE A 52 -7.90 0.82 16.37
C ILE A 52 -7.06 0.81 17.65
N ARG A 53 -6.07 -0.08 17.77
CA ARG A 53 -5.14 -0.07 18.90
C ARG A 53 -4.47 1.28 19.07
N LYS A 54 -4.02 1.89 17.95
CA LYS A 54 -3.44 3.23 17.99
C LYS A 54 -4.44 4.28 18.52
N PHE A 55 -5.68 4.24 18.07
CA PHE A 55 -6.72 5.14 18.58
C PHE A 55 -6.92 4.96 20.09
N LEU A 56 -7.09 3.72 20.55
CA LEU A 56 -7.28 3.40 21.98
C LEU A 56 -6.08 3.84 22.85
N THR A 57 -4.85 3.67 22.33
CA THR A 57 -3.63 4.14 23.02
C THR A 57 -3.59 5.67 23.18
N MET A 58 -4.13 6.41 22.21
CA MET A 58 -4.15 7.88 22.25
C MET A 58 -5.38 8.43 23.00
N LEU A 59 -6.38 7.61 23.27
CA LEU A 59 -7.66 8.03 23.85
C LEU A 59 -7.53 8.78 25.17
N PRO A 60 -6.73 8.33 26.16
CA PRO A 60 -6.58 9.03 27.43
C PRO A 60 -6.03 10.46 27.27
N GLU A 61 -5.04 10.63 26.42
CA GLU A 61 -4.45 11.94 26.13
C GLU A 61 -5.46 12.88 25.46
N LEU A 62 -6.24 12.35 24.49
CA LEU A 62 -7.29 13.09 23.82
C LEU A 62 -8.41 13.54 24.76
N GLN A 63 -8.80 12.69 25.70
CA GLN A 63 -9.81 13.01 26.73
C GLN A 63 -9.34 14.16 27.62
N MET A 64 -8.08 14.15 28.05
CA MET A 64 -7.47 15.24 28.80
C MET A 64 -7.48 16.55 28.04
N GLU A 65 -7.08 16.54 26.77
CA GLU A 65 -7.00 17.73 25.91
C GLU A 65 -8.37 18.33 25.60
N THR A 66 -9.40 17.51 25.46
CA THR A 66 -10.76 17.96 25.16
C THR A 66 -11.54 18.37 26.42
N GLY A 67 -10.92 18.32 27.59
CA GLY A 67 -11.56 18.68 28.88
C GLY A 67 -12.69 17.73 29.27
N GLN A 68 -12.75 16.56 28.67
CA GLN A 68 -13.76 15.55 29.00
C GLN A 68 -13.33 14.78 30.26
N THR A 69 -13.72 15.26 31.40
CA THR A 69 -13.78 14.45 32.61
C THR A 69 -14.79 13.33 32.38
N ALA A 70 -14.38 12.09 32.66
CA ALA A 70 -15.20 10.90 32.48
C ALA A 70 -16.67 11.15 32.84
N VAL A 71 -17.53 11.00 31.84
CA VAL A 71 -18.98 11.17 31.97
C VAL A 71 -19.50 10.05 32.91
N THR A 72 -20.38 10.42 33.83
CA THR A 72 -21.28 9.62 34.71
C THR A 72 -20.95 8.14 34.91
N ASP A 73 -21.18 7.69 36.14
CA ASP A 73 -20.83 6.37 36.70
C ASP A 73 -21.35 5.15 35.93
N ASP A 74 -22.24 5.32 34.91
CA ASP A 74 -22.89 4.28 34.12
C ASP A 74 -22.57 4.36 32.58
N ALA A 75 -21.67 5.22 32.14
CA ALA A 75 -21.38 5.31 30.72
C ALA A 75 -20.41 4.21 30.29
N ASP A 76 -20.87 3.33 29.39
CA ASP A 76 -20.04 2.36 28.69
C ASP A 76 -18.98 3.06 27.81
N PHE A 77 -18.00 2.33 27.31
CA PHE A 77 -16.95 2.86 26.42
C PHE A 77 -17.54 3.69 25.25
N SER A 78 -18.65 3.24 24.72
CA SER A 78 -19.38 3.87 23.61
C SER A 78 -19.91 5.25 23.99
N GLY A 79 -20.40 5.41 25.22
CA GLY A 79 -20.87 6.68 25.78
C GLY A 79 -19.75 7.68 26.06
N SER A 80 -18.52 7.21 26.31
CA SER A 80 -17.37 8.07 26.59
C SER A 80 -16.77 8.75 25.34
N LEU A 81 -17.19 8.33 24.14
CA LEU A 81 -16.71 8.90 22.88
C LEU A 81 -17.57 10.09 22.45
N THR A 82 -16.93 11.19 22.11
CA THR A 82 -17.59 12.41 21.60
C THR A 82 -17.04 12.79 20.23
N LYS A 83 -17.78 13.63 19.52
CA LYS A 83 -17.35 14.11 18.20
C LYS A 83 -16.07 14.95 18.27
N ASP A 84 -15.94 15.77 19.29
CA ASP A 84 -14.77 16.64 19.49
C ASP A 84 -13.49 15.82 19.71
N LEU A 85 -13.59 14.74 20.49
CA LEU A 85 -12.49 13.80 20.70
C LEU A 85 -12.03 13.16 19.38
N LEU A 86 -12.97 12.75 18.51
CA LEU A 86 -12.65 12.15 17.23
C LEU A 86 -12.09 13.18 16.23
N LEU A 87 -12.52 14.42 16.32
CA LEU A 87 -11.93 15.51 15.52
C LEU A 87 -10.51 15.82 16.03
N ALA A 88 -10.26 15.86 17.32
CA ALA A 88 -8.91 16.01 17.90
C ALA A 88 -7.98 14.88 17.45
N TYR A 89 -8.46 13.62 17.50
CA TYR A 89 -7.71 12.48 16.94
C TYR A 89 -7.32 12.67 15.48
N LYS A 90 -8.27 13.10 14.65
CA LYS A 90 -8.02 13.38 13.22
C LYS A 90 -6.96 14.47 13.04
N GLU A 91 -6.99 15.54 13.81
CA GLU A 91 -5.99 16.60 13.72
C GLU A 91 -4.60 16.09 14.14
N LYS A 92 -4.48 15.31 15.23
CA LYS A 92 -3.20 14.67 15.59
C LYS A 92 -2.65 13.76 14.50
N LEU A 93 -3.51 12.99 13.84
CA LEU A 93 -3.09 12.16 12.71
C LEU A 93 -2.55 13.02 11.54
N LYS A 94 -3.14 14.16 11.25
CA LYS A 94 -2.70 15.07 10.18
C LYS A 94 -1.29 15.62 10.42
N CYS A 95 -0.91 15.84 11.68
CA CYS A 95 0.44 16.29 12.02
C CYS A 95 1.52 15.22 11.76
N SER A 96 1.18 13.93 11.83
CA SER A 96 2.16 12.84 11.82
C SER A 96 2.13 11.98 10.56
N TYR A 97 1.05 12.02 9.78
CA TYR A 97 0.83 11.09 8.65
C TYR A 97 0.43 11.80 7.37
N SER A 98 0.72 11.14 6.24
CA SER A 98 0.23 11.60 4.93
C SER A 98 -1.31 11.55 4.87
N PRO A 99 -1.96 12.44 4.10
CA PRO A 99 -3.43 12.46 3.98
C PRO A 99 -4.06 11.10 3.59
N ALA A 100 -3.39 10.32 2.74
CA ALA A 100 -3.84 8.98 2.37
C ALA A 100 -3.77 8.00 3.55
N SER A 101 -2.71 8.08 4.37
CA SER A 101 -2.57 7.27 5.59
C SER A 101 -3.62 7.66 6.63
N VAL A 102 -3.85 8.97 6.83
CA VAL A 102 -4.92 9.48 7.71
C VAL A 102 -6.27 8.91 7.29
N ASN A 103 -6.64 9.02 6.01
CA ASN A 103 -7.90 8.47 5.51
C ASN A 103 -8.01 6.97 5.73
N SER A 104 -6.91 6.24 5.55
CA SER A 104 -6.88 4.80 5.76
C SER A 104 -7.15 4.42 7.22
N MET A 105 -6.63 5.20 8.19
CA MET A 105 -6.88 5.03 9.62
C MET A 105 -8.29 5.44 10.01
N LEU A 106 -8.79 6.55 9.46
CA LEU A 106 -10.17 7.01 9.69
C LEU A 106 -11.21 6.04 9.13
N VAL A 107 -10.93 5.35 8.03
CA VAL A 107 -11.81 4.27 7.53
C VAL A 107 -11.92 3.13 8.53
N ALA A 108 -10.81 2.70 9.15
CA ALA A 108 -10.84 1.68 10.18
C ALA A 108 -11.63 2.15 11.41
N LEU A 109 -11.39 3.38 11.87
CA LEU A 109 -12.10 3.98 12.99
C LEU A 109 -13.61 4.11 12.72
N ASN A 110 -14.01 4.65 11.58
CA ASN A 110 -15.43 4.79 11.22
C ASN A 110 -16.14 3.41 11.17
N ARG A 111 -15.45 2.36 10.68
CA ARG A 111 -15.99 1.00 10.69
C ARG A 111 -16.17 0.45 12.10
N PHE A 112 -15.23 0.74 12.98
CA PHE A 112 -15.33 0.39 14.39
C PHE A 112 -16.48 1.13 15.08
N LEU A 113 -16.62 2.44 14.86
CA LEU A 113 -17.73 3.24 15.38
C LEU A 113 -19.10 2.75 14.88
N GLN A 114 -19.20 2.39 13.60
CA GLN A 114 -20.41 1.80 13.03
C GLN A 114 -20.77 0.46 13.72
N PHE A 115 -19.78 -0.38 13.97
CA PHE A 115 -19.95 -1.63 14.70
C PHE A 115 -20.41 -1.38 16.15
N ALA A 116 -19.86 -0.39 16.82
CA ALA A 116 -20.23 0.01 18.19
C ALA A 116 -21.56 0.80 18.26
N GLY A 117 -22.33 0.89 17.17
CA GLY A 117 -23.60 1.62 17.15
C GLY A 117 -23.48 3.14 17.13
N ARG A 118 -22.25 3.68 17.00
CA ARG A 118 -21.96 5.13 17.06
C ARG A 118 -21.67 5.71 15.66
N SER A 119 -22.55 5.43 14.70
CA SER A 119 -22.46 6.00 13.35
C SER A 119 -22.54 7.54 13.31
N ASP A 120 -23.19 8.13 14.30
CA ASP A 120 -23.29 9.57 14.54
C ASP A 120 -21.92 10.24 14.68
N LEU A 121 -20.95 9.52 15.25
CA LEU A 121 -19.59 10.00 15.50
C LEU A 121 -18.64 9.85 14.32
N CYS A 122 -19.03 9.16 13.23
CA CYS A 122 -18.17 8.96 12.06
C CYS A 122 -17.59 10.27 11.54
N VAL A 123 -16.28 10.35 11.36
CA VAL A 123 -15.58 11.54 10.86
C VAL A 123 -15.43 11.52 9.35
N ARG A 124 -15.55 12.70 8.74
CA ARG A 124 -15.34 12.84 7.28
C ARG A 124 -13.88 12.62 6.92
N LEU A 125 -13.66 11.91 5.84
CA LEU A 125 -12.33 11.71 5.26
C LEU A 125 -11.79 13.03 4.69
N LEU A 126 -10.47 13.14 4.61
CA LEU A 126 -9.81 14.25 3.94
C LEU A 126 -10.06 14.16 2.42
N ARG A 127 -10.35 15.29 1.79
CA ARG A 127 -10.42 15.33 0.34
C ARG A 127 -9.01 15.19 -0.23
N LEU A 128 -8.77 14.12 -0.97
CA LEU A 128 -7.52 13.90 -1.68
C LEU A 128 -7.65 14.42 -3.09
N GLN A 129 -6.84 15.39 -3.45
CA GLN A 129 -6.74 15.78 -4.84
C GLN A 129 -5.86 14.74 -5.57
N PRO A 130 -6.30 14.22 -6.73
CA PRO A 130 -5.44 13.40 -7.56
C PRO A 130 -4.18 14.20 -7.94
N ARG A 131 -3.00 13.59 -7.81
CA ARG A 131 -1.78 14.24 -8.30
C ARG A 131 -1.86 14.33 -9.82
N MET A 132 -1.91 15.54 -10.35
CA MET A 132 -1.93 15.79 -11.80
C MET A 132 -0.56 15.60 -12.45
N VAL A 133 0.50 15.71 -11.65
CA VAL A 133 1.90 15.62 -12.12
C VAL A 133 2.60 14.49 -11.38
N ARG A 134 3.28 13.64 -12.15
CA ARG A 134 4.06 12.53 -11.62
C ARG A 134 5.44 13.01 -11.16
N ASP A 135 5.89 12.51 -10.01
CA ASP A 135 7.24 12.70 -9.50
C ASP A 135 8.17 11.64 -10.11
N GLU A 136 8.85 12.01 -11.19
CA GLU A 136 9.78 11.14 -11.94
C GLU A 136 11.01 10.75 -11.13
N GLU A 137 11.37 11.50 -10.08
CA GLU A 137 12.54 11.19 -9.26
C GLU A 137 12.40 9.87 -8.49
N LEU A 138 11.16 9.45 -8.25
CA LEU A 138 10.87 8.20 -7.57
C LEU A 138 10.70 7.03 -8.53
N ASP A 139 10.59 7.29 -9.82
CA ASP A 139 10.40 6.24 -10.82
C ASP A 139 11.72 5.51 -11.11
N LEU A 140 11.62 4.20 -11.27
CA LEU A 140 12.72 3.38 -11.76
C LEU A 140 12.79 3.52 -13.27
N THR A 141 13.96 3.91 -13.80
CA THR A 141 14.17 4.03 -15.25
C THR A 141 14.52 2.68 -15.88
N GLU A 142 14.33 2.55 -17.20
CA GLU A 142 14.75 1.34 -17.94
C GLU A 142 16.26 1.08 -17.79
N THR A 143 17.07 2.12 -17.82
CA THR A 143 18.52 2.01 -17.67
C THR A 143 18.91 1.50 -16.29
N GLU A 144 18.26 1.99 -15.24
CA GLU A 144 18.42 1.50 -13.85
C GLU A 144 17.96 0.05 -13.73
N PHE A 145 16.81 -0.29 -14.34
CA PHE A 145 16.31 -1.67 -14.33
C PHE A 145 17.27 -2.64 -15.04
N ARG A 146 17.77 -2.29 -16.21
CA ARG A 146 18.77 -3.10 -16.92
C ARG A 146 20.06 -3.26 -16.11
N ARG A 147 20.47 -2.22 -15.39
CA ARG A 147 21.64 -2.25 -14.50
C ARG A 147 21.42 -3.20 -13.32
N LEU A 148 20.25 -3.17 -12.69
CA LEU A 148 19.87 -4.12 -11.64
C LEU A 148 19.92 -5.56 -12.12
N LEU A 149 19.35 -5.87 -13.29
CA LEU A 149 19.38 -7.22 -13.86
C LEU A 149 20.80 -7.71 -14.16
N ARG A 150 21.65 -6.83 -14.75
CA ARG A 150 23.06 -7.15 -15.02
C ARG A 150 23.84 -7.41 -13.76
N THR A 151 23.65 -6.57 -12.72
CA THR A 151 24.30 -6.74 -11.43
C THR A 151 23.85 -8.04 -10.75
N ALA A 152 22.54 -8.35 -10.76
CA ALA A 152 22.03 -9.61 -10.21
C ALA A 152 22.63 -10.84 -10.90
N LYS A 153 22.76 -10.78 -12.22
CA LYS A 153 23.40 -11.85 -13.02
C LYS A 153 24.88 -12.02 -12.65
N LYS A 154 25.65 -10.91 -12.58
CA LYS A 154 27.07 -10.90 -12.19
C LYS A 154 27.30 -11.49 -10.80
N GLU A 155 26.39 -11.17 -9.87
CA GLU A 155 26.42 -11.67 -8.48
C GLU A 155 25.90 -13.11 -8.31
N GLY A 156 25.53 -13.79 -9.40
CA GLY A 156 24.95 -15.13 -9.35
C GLY A 156 23.56 -15.19 -8.69
N ARG A 157 22.91 -14.04 -8.46
CA ARG A 157 21.61 -13.95 -7.78
C ARG A 157 20.45 -14.19 -8.76
N MET A 158 20.43 -15.36 -9.38
CA MET A 158 19.52 -15.67 -10.49
C MET A 158 18.03 -15.62 -10.07
N LEU A 159 17.71 -16.10 -8.88
CA LEU A 159 16.34 -16.11 -8.35
C LEU A 159 15.71 -14.71 -8.35
N ILE A 160 16.40 -13.72 -7.75
CA ILE A 160 15.88 -12.35 -7.70
C ILE A 160 15.96 -11.66 -9.06
N MET A 161 16.95 -11.98 -9.89
CA MET A 161 17.04 -11.46 -11.25
C MET A 161 15.81 -11.85 -12.07
N TYR A 162 15.46 -13.12 -12.08
CA TYR A 162 14.29 -13.61 -12.82
C TYR A 162 12.98 -13.13 -12.24
N LEU A 163 12.88 -13.02 -10.91
CA LEU A 163 11.68 -12.45 -10.27
C LEU A 163 11.48 -10.98 -10.67
N MET A 164 12.53 -10.15 -10.61
CA MET A 164 12.43 -8.75 -11.05
C MET A 164 12.09 -8.67 -12.54
N LYS A 165 12.70 -9.51 -13.36
CA LYS A 165 12.43 -9.58 -14.81
C LYS A 165 10.96 -9.97 -15.07
N ALA A 166 10.45 -10.97 -14.36
CA ALA A 166 9.06 -11.39 -14.47
C ALA A 166 8.09 -10.26 -14.10
N ILE A 167 8.28 -9.57 -12.97
CA ILE A 167 7.42 -8.44 -12.58
C ILE A 167 7.53 -7.29 -13.59
N GLY A 168 8.74 -6.93 -14.02
CA GLY A 168 8.99 -5.82 -14.93
C GLY A 168 8.54 -6.06 -16.38
N LEU A 169 8.30 -7.30 -16.78
CA LEU A 169 7.84 -7.65 -18.14
C LEU A 169 6.38 -8.11 -18.21
N THR A 170 5.73 -8.34 -17.06
CA THR A 170 4.33 -8.79 -17.01
C THR A 170 3.42 -7.86 -16.22
N GLY A 171 4.00 -6.95 -15.44
CA GLY A 171 3.26 -6.04 -14.58
C GLY A 171 2.51 -6.71 -13.43
N ILE A 172 2.76 -7.97 -13.11
CA ILE A 172 2.10 -8.67 -11.99
C ILE A 172 2.41 -8.03 -10.63
N ARG A 173 1.51 -8.19 -9.67
CA ARG A 173 1.78 -7.80 -8.28
C ARG A 173 2.79 -8.76 -7.65
N VAL A 174 3.56 -8.27 -6.68
CA VAL A 174 4.56 -9.12 -6.01
C VAL A 174 3.95 -10.38 -5.38
N SER A 175 2.73 -10.33 -4.85
CA SER A 175 2.03 -11.50 -4.31
C SER A 175 1.60 -12.52 -5.37
N GLU A 176 1.55 -12.09 -6.63
CA GLU A 176 1.10 -12.91 -7.76
C GLU A 176 2.24 -13.75 -8.37
N HIS A 177 3.50 -13.52 -7.96
CA HIS A 177 4.62 -14.35 -8.46
C HIS A 177 4.44 -15.85 -8.14
N ARG A 178 3.62 -16.20 -7.14
CA ARG A 178 3.26 -17.59 -6.80
C ARG A 178 2.54 -18.33 -7.94
N PHE A 179 1.88 -17.60 -8.84
CA PHE A 179 1.20 -18.15 -10.02
C PHE A 179 2.16 -18.41 -11.18
N ILE A 180 3.43 -17.94 -11.09
CA ILE A 180 4.47 -18.34 -12.03
C ILE A 180 4.96 -19.73 -11.61
N THR A 181 4.36 -20.75 -12.21
CA THR A 181 4.66 -22.16 -11.98
C THR A 181 5.22 -22.78 -13.23
N VAL A 182 5.88 -23.95 -13.11
CA VAL A 182 6.38 -24.69 -14.28
C VAL A 182 5.23 -24.98 -15.26
N GLU A 183 4.05 -25.29 -14.74
CA GLU A 183 2.85 -25.58 -15.53
C GLU A 183 2.36 -24.34 -16.28
N SER A 184 2.32 -23.17 -15.62
CA SER A 184 1.93 -21.91 -16.27
C SER A 184 2.94 -21.47 -17.34
N LEU A 185 4.23 -21.69 -17.11
CA LEU A 185 5.27 -21.45 -18.12
C LEU A 185 5.07 -22.33 -19.37
N LYS A 186 4.77 -23.61 -19.17
CA LYS A 186 4.48 -24.53 -20.28
C LYS A 186 3.25 -24.14 -21.10
N ARG A 187 2.22 -23.60 -20.42
CA ARG A 187 0.98 -23.10 -21.08
C ARG A 187 1.19 -21.75 -21.78
N GLY A 188 2.20 -20.97 -21.40
CA GLY A 188 2.48 -19.65 -21.97
C GLY A 188 1.69 -18.50 -21.35
N PHE A 189 0.89 -18.72 -20.31
CA PHE A 189 0.14 -17.68 -19.60
C PHE A 189 -0.05 -18.03 -18.12
N LEU A 190 -0.26 -16.98 -17.32
CA LEU A 190 -0.60 -17.10 -15.91
C LEU A 190 -2.11 -16.94 -15.74
N GLU A 191 -2.73 -17.79 -14.94
CA GLU A 191 -4.09 -17.59 -14.42
C GLU A 191 -3.96 -17.04 -13.01
N ILE A 192 -4.37 -15.79 -12.85
CA ILE A 192 -4.27 -15.08 -11.57
C ILE A 192 -5.65 -14.91 -11.00
N GLU A 193 -5.90 -15.62 -9.92
CA GLU A 193 -7.14 -15.50 -9.15
C GLU A 193 -6.89 -14.61 -7.92
N ASN A 194 -7.70 -13.58 -7.76
CA ASN A 194 -7.62 -12.68 -6.62
C ASN A 194 -9.00 -12.11 -6.26
N LYS A 195 -9.47 -12.39 -5.04
CA LYS A 195 -10.75 -11.87 -4.49
C LYS A 195 -11.94 -12.08 -5.42
N GLY A 196 -12.12 -13.29 -5.94
CA GLY A 196 -13.23 -13.65 -6.82
C GLY A 196 -13.14 -13.12 -8.26
N ARG A 197 -11.99 -12.55 -8.64
CA ARG A 197 -11.71 -12.14 -10.02
C ARG A 197 -10.58 -12.96 -10.58
N SER A 198 -10.76 -13.47 -11.79
CA SER A 198 -9.72 -14.17 -12.55
C SER A 198 -9.25 -13.29 -13.71
N ARG A 199 -7.95 -13.31 -13.99
CA ARG A 199 -7.41 -12.74 -15.22
C ARG A 199 -6.26 -13.57 -15.75
N ARG A 200 -6.07 -13.54 -17.06
CA ARG A 200 -4.94 -14.17 -17.74
C ARG A 200 -3.87 -13.12 -18.05
N VAL A 201 -2.63 -13.46 -17.76
CA VAL A 201 -1.45 -12.65 -18.11
C VAL A 201 -0.60 -13.47 -19.07
N VAL A 202 -0.52 -13.02 -20.31
CA VAL A 202 0.29 -13.67 -21.35
C VAL A 202 1.77 -13.48 -21.02
N LEU A 203 2.56 -14.54 -21.18
CA LEU A 203 4.00 -14.50 -21.02
C LEU A 203 4.67 -14.25 -22.37
N ASN A 204 5.57 -13.27 -22.40
CA ASN A 204 6.45 -13.11 -23.54
C ASN A 204 7.31 -14.38 -23.73
N GLU A 205 7.43 -14.87 -24.95
CA GLU A 205 8.13 -16.14 -25.27
C GLU A 205 9.55 -16.17 -24.74
N LYS A 206 10.31 -15.11 -24.92
CA LYS A 206 11.69 -15.02 -24.42
C LYS A 206 11.78 -15.14 -22.91
N LEU A 207 10.87 -14.47 -22.17
CA LEU A 207 10.80 -14.59 -20.72
C LEU A 207 10.43 -16.03 -20.29
N ARG A 208 9.44 -16.62 -20.96
CA ARG A 208 9.00 -18.00 -20.74
C ARG A 208 10.15 -18.99 -20.89
N ASP A 209 10.86 -18.91 -22.00
CA ASP A 209 11.94 -19.84 -22.35
C ASP A 209 13.14 -19.69 -21.38
N GLU A 210 13.48 -18.46 -21.02
CA GLU A 210 14.50 -18.19 -19.99
C GLU A 210 14.11 -18.76 -18.62
N LEU A 211 12.83 -18.63 -18.22
CA LEU A 211 12.36 -19.19 -16.96
C LEU A 211 12.30 -20.71 -16.98
N LEU A 212 11.93 -21.34 -18.09
CA LEU A 212 11.98 -22.79 -18.27
C LEU A 212 13.43 -23.32 -18.19
N ALA A 213 14.37 -22.62 -18.83
CA ALA A 213 15.80 -22.94 -18.74
C ALA A 213 16.31 -22.79 -17.30
N TYR A 214 15.88 -21.75 -16.59
CA TYR A 214 16.18 -21.56 -15.17
C TYR A 214 15.62 -22.72 -14.33
N CYS A 215 14.35 -23.10 -14.53
CA CYS A 215 13.74 -24.23 -13.82
C CYS A 215 14.52 -25.53 -14.05
N LYS A 216 14.95 -25.81 -15.29
CA LYS A 216 15.76 -26.98 -15.63
C LYS A 216 17.10 -26.97 -14.87
N LYS A 217 17.77 -25.80 -14.84
CA LYS A 217 19.06 -25.64 -14.13
C LYS A 217 18.93 -25.85 -12.63
N GLU A 218 17.86 -25.31 -12.04
CA GLU A 218 17.61 -25.41 -10.57
C GLU A 218 16.80 -26.65 -10.19
N THR A 219 16.60 -27.57 -11.11
CA THR A 219 15.87 -28.84 -10.90
C THR A 219 14.43 -28.65 -10.39
N ILE A 220 13.78 -27.54 -10.79
CA ILE A 220 12.37 -27.25 -10.47
C ILE A 220 11.47 -27.91 -11.52
N THR A 221 10.88 -29.06 -11.19
CA THR A 221 10.10 -29.87 -12.13
C THR A 221 8.61 -29.55 -12.14
N LYS A 222 8.07 -29.00 -11.04
CA LYS A 222 6.63 -28.66 -10.85
C LYS A 222 6.44 -27.55 -9.84
N GLY A 223 5.28 -26.90 -9.90
CA GLY A 223 4.83 -25.89 -8.94
C GLY A 223 5.53 -24.52 -9.07
N PRO A 224 5.49 -23.68 -8.03
CA PRO A 224 5.97 -22.31 -8.08
C PRO A 224 7.47 -22.20 -8.32
N VAL A 225 7.87 -21.31 -9.23
CA VAL A 225 9.27 -21.09 -9.63
C VAL A 225 10.07 -20.34 -8.57
N PHE A 226 9.44 -19.36 -7.90
CA PHE A 226 10.13 -18.46 -6.98
C PHE A 226 9.96 -18.90 -5.53
N CYS A 227 10.72 -19.91 -5.14
CA CYS A 227 10.72 -20.49 -3.80
C CYS A 227 12.04 -20.24 -3.06
N GLY A 228 12.00 -20.26 -1.73
CA GLY A 228 13.19 -20.28 -0.90
C GLY A 228 13.79 -21.69 -0.81
N ARG A 229 14.93 -21.83 -0.13
CA ARG A 229 15.59 -23.15 0.11
C ARG A 229 14.68 -24.18 0.78
N SER A 230 13.69 -23.75 1.55
CA SER A 230 12.70 -24.63 2.19
C SER A 230 11.55 -25.06 1.27
N GLY A 231 11.59 -24.74 -0.02
CA GLY A 231 10.50 -25.00 -0.97
C GLY A 231 9.29 -24.08 -0.80
N LYS A 232 9.25 -23.24 0.25
CA LYS A 232 8.15 -22.28 0.44
C LYS A 232 8.29 -21.09 -0.52
N VAL A 233 7.15 -20.65 -1.06
CA VAL A 233 7.07 -19.44 -1.91
C VAL A 233 7.69 -18.25 -1.19
N LEU A 234 8.44 -17.40 -1.90
CA LEU A 234 9.07 -16.24 -1.33
C LEU A 234 8.02 -15.28 -0.76
N ASN A 235 8.23 -14.83 0.47
CA ASN A 235 7.39 -13.79 1.06
C ASN A 235 7.84 -12.39 0.63
N ARG A 236 6.92 -11.43 0.75
CA ARG A 236 7.14 -10.03 0.35
C ARG A 236 8.36 -9.38 1.03
N SER A 237 8.55 -9.64 2.32
CA SER A 237 9.65 -9.04 3.10
C SER A 237 11.02 -9.55 2.62
N ARG A 238 11.14 -10.84 2.29
CA ARG A 238 12.37 -11.43 1.75
C ARG A 238 12.69 -10.87 0.36
N ILE A 239 11.68 -10.80 -0.51
CA ILE A 239 11.84 -10.20 -1.84
C ILE A 239 12.33 -8.76 -1.71
N TRP A 240 11.69 -7.96 -0.85
CA TRP A 240 12.05 -6.58 -0.59
C TRP A 240 13.51 -6.44 -0.12
N ARG A 241 13.94 -7.27 0.85
CA ARG A 241 15.31 -7.27 1.34
C ARG A 241 16.31 -7.59 0.23
N MET A 242 16.07 -8.66 -0.53
CA MET A 242 16.92 -9.05 -1.66
C MET A 242 17.06 -7.95 -2.71
N MET A 243 15.99 -7.20 -2.98
CA MET A 243 15.99 -6.07 -3.90
C MET A 243 16.78 -4.88 -3.34
N LYS A 244 16.65 -4.56 -2.05
CA LYS A 244 17.41 -3.46 -1.41
C LYS A 244 18.91 -3.73 -1.36
N GLU A 245 19.32 -4.96 -1.04
CA GLU A 245 20.72 -5.37 -1.10
C GLU A 245 21.30 -5.22 -2.51
N LEU A 246 20.52 -5.61 -3.52
CA LEU A 246 20.95 -5.49 -4.91
C LEU A 246 21.03 -4.03 -5.38
N ALA A 247 20.14 -3.17 -4.92
CA ALA A 247 20.12 -1.75 -5.24
C ALA A 247 21.46 -1.08 -4.90
N GLY A 248 21.99 -1.33 -3.69
CA GLY A 248 23.30 -0.81 -3.26
C GLY A 248 24.44 -1.25 -4.19
N LYS A 249 24.47 -2.55 -4.54
CA LYS A 249 25.49 -3.12 -5.45
C LYS A 249 25.39 -2.60 -6.87
N ALA A 250 24.19 -2.27 -7.32
CA ALA A 250 23.93 -1.76 -8.65
C ALA A 250 24.11 -0.23 -8.76
N GLY A 251 24.37 0.47 -7.66
CA GLY A 251 24.41 1.93 -7.63
C GLY A 251 23.09 2.58 -8.05
N VAL A 252 21.95 1.93 -7.71
CA VAL A 252 20.61 2.46 -7.96
C VAL A 252 20.02 2.92 -6.62
N PRO A 253 19.43 4.12 -6.54
CA PRO A 253 18.85 4.61 -5.29
C PRO A 253 17.85 3.60 -4.69
N ALA A 254 18.11 3.17 -3.45
CA ALA A 254 17.30 2.14 -2.80
C ALA A 254 15.80 2.52 -2.70
N LYS A 255 15.48 3.83 -2.63
CA LYS A 255 14.10 4.34 -2.63
C LYS A 255 13.32 3.96 -3.88
N LYS A 256 13.99 3.75 -5.03
CA LYS A 256 13.38 3.36 -6.31
C LYS A 256 13.21 1.84 -6.47
N VAL A 257 13.96 1.02 -5.70
CA VAL A 257 14.05 -0.43 -5.94
C VAL A 257 13.13 -1.20 -5.00
N PHE A 258 11.90 -1.43 -5.44
CA PHE A 258 10.88 -2.23 -4.75
C PHE A 258 9.86 -2.78 -5.77
N PRO A 259 9.15 -3.87 -5.45
CA PRO A 259 8.33 -4.60 -6.44
C PRO A 259 7.28 -3.75 -7.14
N HIS A 260 6.63 -2.83 -6.41
CA HIS A 260 5.59 -1.99 -7.01
C HIS A 260 6.17 -1.06 -8.08
N ASN A 261 7.42 -0.58 -7.90
CA ASN A 261 8.07 0.28 -8.87
C ASN A 261 8.49 -0.46 -10.16
N LEU A 262 8.76 -1.78 -10.08
CA LEU A 262 8.94 -2.61 -11.27
C LEU A 262 7.65 -2.73 -12.08
N ARG A 263 6.51 -2.92 -11.42
CA ARG A 263 5.20 -2.93 -12.06
C ARG A 263 4.85 -1.55 -12.61
N HIS A 264 5.25 -0.48 -11.94
CA HIS A 264 5.09 0.89 -12.41
C HIS A 264 5.88 1.12 -13.68
N LEU A 265 7.14 0.68 -13.74
CA LEU A 265 7.96 0.72 -14.94
C LEU A 265 7.29 -0.01 -16.12
N PHE A 266 6.80 -1.24 -15.90
CA PHE A 266 6.04 -1.97 -16.93
C PHE A 266 4.86 -1.14 -17.44
N ALA A 267 4.06 -0.59 -16.54
CA ALA A 267 2.85 0.15 -16.90
C ALA A 267 3.16 1.41 -17.71
N LEU A 268 4.22 2.15 -17.34
CA LEU A 268 4.67 3.32 -18.04
C LEU A 268 5.16 2.96 -19.45
N THR A 269 6.06 1.98 -19.55
CA THR A 269 6.61 1.53 -20.84
C THR A 269 5.50 1.01 -21.76
N PHE A 270 4.55 0.22 -21.22
CA PHE A 270 3.40 -0.27 -21.99
C PHE A 270 2.54 0.90 -22.51
N TYR A 271 2.19 1.85 -21.62
CA TYR A 271 1.39 3.00 -22.02
C TYR A 271 2.13 3.92 -23.01
N GLU A 272 3.42 4.11 -22.84
CA GLU A 272 4.24 4.91 -23.81
C GLU A 272 4.21 4.31 -25.21
N LEU A 273 4.26 2.99 -25.31
CA LEU A 273 4.24 2.27 -26.58
C LEU A 273 2.87 2.16 -27.23
N THR A 274 1.81 1.96 -26.42
CA THR A 274 0.48 1.62 -26.95
C THR A 274 -0.53 2.76 -26.87
N LYS A 275 -0.34 3.69 -25.93
CA LYS A 275 -1.30 4.75 -25.54
C LYS A 275 -2.67 4.21 -25.12
N ASP A 276 -2.76 2.91 -24.82
CA ASP A 276 -3.99 2.20 -24.49
C ASP A 276 -4.10 1.97 -22.97
N VAL A 277 -4.89 2.82 -22.33
CA VAL A 277 -5.11 2.76 -20.87
C VAL A 277 -6.09 1.64 -20.46
N VAL A 278 -6.98 1.26 -21.39
CA VAL A 278 -8.01 0.24 -21.11
C VAL A 278 -7.35 -1.14 -21.06
N HIS A 279 -6.62 -1.53 -22.10
CA HIS A 279 -5.88 -2.78 -22.09
C HIS A 279 -4.79 -2.83 -21.00
N LEU A 280 -4.18 -1.68 -20.68
CA LEU A 280 -3.26 -1.61 -19.54
C LEU A 280 -3.97 -1.93 -18.22
N ALA A 281 -5.17 -1.37 -17.99
CA ALA A 281 -5.96 -1.65 -16.79
C ALA A 281 -6.31 -3.15 -16.67
N ASP A 282 -6.67 -3.79 -17.79
CA ASP A 282 -6.99 -5.22 -17.85
C ASP A 282 -5.78 -6.09 -17.52
N ILE A 283 -4.63 -5.83 -18.15
CA ILE A 283 -3.36 -6.55 -17.89
C ILE A 283 -2.98 -6.42 -16.42
N LEU A 284 -3.07 -5.21 -15.87
CA LEU A 284 -2.76 -4.96 -14.47
C LEU A 284 -3.83 -5.52 -13.51
N GLY A 285 -5.04 -5.79 -13.98
CA GLY A 285 -6.17 -6.22 -13.15
C GLY A 285 -6.57 -5.15 -12.15
N HIS A 286 -6.76 -3.93 -12.63
CA HIS A 286 -7.31 -2.83 -11.86
C HIS A 286 -8.83 -2.89 -11.86
N ALA A 287 -9.44 -2.71 -10.70
CA ALA A 287 -10.91 -2.70 -10.56
C ALA A 287 -11.55 -1.42 -11.11
N SER A 288 -10.77 -0.34 -11.21
CA SER A 288 -11.16 0.96 -11.77
C SER A 288 -10.04 1.48 -12.67
N ILE A 289 -10.43 2.05 -13.79
CA ILE A 289 -9.53 2.77 -14.71
C ILE A 289 -8.85 3.94 -14.01
N ASP A 290 -9.48 4.57 -13.02
CA ASP A 290 -8.89 5.65 -12.25
C ASP A 290 -7.57 5.27 -11.59
N THR A 291 -7.42 4.01 -11.19
CA THR A 291 -6.15 3.49 -10.66
C THR A 291 -5.06 3.48 -11.74
N THR A 292 -5.45 3.37 -13.02
CA THR A 292 -4.52 3.32 -14.16
C THR A 292 -4.23 4.73 -14.69
N ARG A 293 -5.08 5.72 -14.39
CA ARG A 293 -4.87 7.12 -14.80
C ARG A 293 -3.56 7.73 -14.30
N ILE A 294 -2.99 7.20 -13.21
CA ILE A 294 -1.66 7.64 -12.74
C ILE A 294 -0.56 7.44 -13.80
N TYR A 295 -0.74 6.49 -14.74
CA TYR A 295 0.20 6.23 -15.83
C TYR A 295 -0.04 7.12 -17.05
N THR A 296 -1.24 7.74 -17.15
CA THR A 296 -1.56 8.73 -18.18
C THR A 296 -1.19 10.15 -17.77
N CYS A 297 -0.92 10.36 -16.47
CA CYS A 297 -0.45 11.65 -15.98
C CYS A 297 0.88 11.99 -16.62
N SER A 298 0.92 13.15 -17.25
CA SER A 298 2.13 13.67 -17.87
C SER A 298 3.17 14.02 -16.81
N SER A 299 4.42 13.80 -17.13
CA SER A 299 5.53 14.27 -16.29
C SER A 299 5.63 15.79 -16.29
N MET A 300 6.28 16.36 -15.29
CA MET A 300 6.61 17.78 -15.27
C MET A 300 7.41 18.18 -16.52
N ARG A 301 8.26 17.30 -17.01
CA ARG A 301 9.01 17.50 -18.25
C ARG A 301 8.09 17.64 -19.47
N TYR A 302 7.11 16.76 -19.61
CA TYR A 302 6.12 16.85 -20.69
C TYR A 302 5.33 18.18 -20.64
N TYR A 303 4.91 18.61 -19.45
CA TYR A 303 4.22 19.89 -19.32
C TYR A 303 5.12 21.07 -19.72
N LYS A 304 6.38 21.06 -19.31
CA LYS A 304 7.37 22.09 -19.71
C LYS A 304 7.56 22.11 -21.22
N GLU A 305 7.73 20.95 -21.85
CA GLU A 305 7.89 20.84 -23.30
C GLU A 305 6.60 21.27 -24.04
N ALA A 306 5.42 20.86 -23.55
CA ALA A 306 4.14 21.26 -24.11
C ALA A 306 3.92 22.78 -24.00
N LEU A 307 4.18 23.36 -22.84
CA LEU A 307 4.09 24.81 -22.63
C LEU A 307 5.08 25.58 -23.48
N ALA A 308 6.31 25.07 -23.68
CA ALA A 308 7.27 25.69 -24.58
C ALA A 308 6.74 25.74 -26.03
N ARG A 309 6.12 24.62 -26.51
CA ARG A 309 5.49 24.57 -27.84
C ARG A 309 4.31 25.55 -27.96
N VAL A 310 3.48 25.64 -26.91
CA VAL A 310 2.37 26.61 -26.87
C VAL A 310 2.92 28.04 -26.93
N SER A 311 3.95 28.35 -26.14
CA SER A 311 4.61 29.65 -26.13
C SER A 311 5.16 30.00 -27.51
N THR A 312 5.90 29.09 -28.17
CA THR A 312 6.47 29.29 -29.51
C THR A 312 5.36 29.53 -30.55
N ARG A 313 4.19 28.93 -30.39
CA ARG A 313 3.07 29.07 -31.33
C ARG A 313 2.27 30.35 -31.14
N LEU A 314 2.13 30.81 -29.90
CA LEU A 314 1.30 31.97 -29.54
C LEU A 314 2.10 33.28 -29.49
N VAL A 315 3.38 33.22 -29.18
CA VAL A 315 4.24 34.41 -29.14
C VAL A 315 4.93 34.54 -30.51
N VAL A 316 4.40 35.43 -31.36
CA VAL A 316 5.07 35.85 -32.58
C VAL A 316 6.31 36.65 -32.17
N PRO A 317 7.53 36.35 -32.67
CA PRO A 317 8.68 37.18 -32.38
C PRO A 317 8.39 38.58 -32.91
N LEU A 318 8.37 39.58 -32.03
CA LEU A 318 8.38 40.97 -32.42
C LEU A 318 9.65 41.19 -33.22
N ARG A 319 9.49 41.31 -34.57
CA ARG A 319 10.63 41.71 -35.44
C ARG A 319 11.01 43.13 -35.03
N SER A 320 12.16 43.29 -34.44
CA SER A 320 12.83 44.56 -34.24
C SER A 320 13.23 45.19 -35.59
#